data_51024c580f273ffcfbba185536059f5f
#
_entry.id   51024c580f273ffcfbba185536059f5f
#
_cell.length_a   1.000
_cell.length_b   1.000
_cell.length_c   1.000
_cell.angle_alpha   90.00
_cell.angle_beta   90.00
_cell.angle_gamma   90.00
#
_symmetry.space_group_name_H-M   'P 1'
#
loop_
_entity.id
_entity.type
_entity.pdbx_description
1 polymer ?
#
loop_
_entity_poly.entity_id
_entity_poly.type
_entity_poly.pdbx_seq_one_letter_code
_entity_poly.pdbx_strand_id
1 'polypeptide(L)'
;MIQKISNIQELYQLTGFDHSPITDHFDIITHQETYPSTRKMVPAHRRDFFSIIFLENQQEGEMQINQDKHANQEDIIFFQGPQHVFSFVRGESMTGFLIFFKPEFLLPLKNDVVSDFSFFRSSENNLFHLNSTDKKEFVNLFKMIKSESRNQEVVKALLLALLEKAALLQKKHQTIEKAIPGEIQLVNNFKRLVNNHFIEEKSVEFYAIQLNLTANYLNNRIKAQTGKTAKEHISERILLEAKNMLLYTDFDIAEISFRLNFSEPTYFGKFFKKHTQITPRAFRSNR
;
A
#
# COMPACT_ATOMS: atom_id res chain seq x y z
N MET A 1 -16.67 -5.73 -6.02
CA MET A 1 -15.40 -6.32 -6.53
C MET A 1 -14.34 -5.25 -6.55
N ILE A 2 -13.15 -5.50 -5.99
CA ILE A 2 -12.02 -4.57 -6.19
C ILE A 2 -11.65 -4.64 -7.66
N GLN A 3 -11.81 -3.53 -8.37
CA GLN A 3 -11.50 -3.47 -9.79
C GLN A 3 -10.02 -3.78 -10.01
N LYS A 4 -9.72 -4.67 -10.95
CA LYS A 4 -8.36 -4.97 -11.39
C LYS A 4 -8.09 -4.15 -12.66
N ILE A 5 -7.00 -3.41 -12.65
CA ILE A 5 -6.53 -2.55 -13.74
C ILE A 5 -5.30 -3.22 -14.36
N SER A 6 -5.40 -3.60 -15.61
CA SER A 6 -4.38 -4.42 -16.29
C SER A 6 -3.31 -3.60 -17.01
N ASN A 7 -3.60 -2.33 -17.33
CA ASN A 7 -2.67 -1.45 -18.02
C ASN A 7 -2.86 0.02 -17.63
N ILE A 8 -1.90 0.86 -18.01
CA ILE A 8 -1.86 2.29 -17.65
C ILE A 8 -3.05 3.05 -18.26
N GLN A 9 -3.44 2.72 -19.48
CA GLN A 9 -4.57 3.37 -20.16
C GLN A 9 -5.90 3.11 -19.44
N GLU A 10 -6.14 1.89 -18.96
CA GLU A 10 -7.34 1.57 -18.14
C GLU A 10 -7.37 2.39 -16.84
N LEU A 11 -6.21 2.65 -16.22
CA LEU A 11 -6.14 3.54 -15.06
C LEU A 11 -6.60 4.95 -15.40
N TYR A 12 -6.17 5.49 -16.53
CA TYR A 12 -6.59 6.82 -16.98
C TYR A 12 -8.08 6.88 -17.28
N GLN A 13 -8.63 5.86 -17.89
CA GLN A 13 -10.08 5.75 -18.09
C GLN A 13 -10.85 5.69 -16.76
N LEU A 14 -10.36 4.91 -15.78
CA LEU A 14 -10.95 4.85 -14.45
C LEU A 14 -10.92 6.22 -13.75
N THR A 15 -9.79 6.92 -13.84
CA THR A 15 -9.61 8.24 -13.21
C THR A 15 -10.28 9.37 -13.99
N GLY A 16 -10.70 9.14 -15.25
CA GLY A 16 -11.24 10.15 -16.14
C GLY A 16 -10.17 11.10 -16.68
N PHE A 17 -8.92 10.68 -16.72
CA PHE A 17 -7.80 11.45 -17.25
C PHE A 17 -7.67 11.20 -18.76
N ASP A 18 -7.92 12.26 -19.55
CA ASP A 18 -7.79 12.20 -21.01
C ASP A 18 -6.30 12.34 -21.41
N HIS A 19 -5.60 11.22 -21.32
CA HIS A 19 -4.18 11.12 -21.62
C HIS A 19 -3.85 9.73 -22.17
N SER A 20 -2.86 9.68 -23.04
CA SER A 20 -2.28 8.42 -23.53
C SER A 20 -0.89 8.24 -22.95
N PRO A 21 -0.56 7.07 -22.40
CA PRO A 21 0.77 6.84 -21.85
C PRO A 21 1.86 6.94 -22.94
N ILE A 22 3.07 7.30 -22.55
CA ILE A 22 4.23 7.41 -23.44
C ILE A 22 4.47 6.09 -24.16
N THR A 23 4.33 4.97 -23.47
CA THR A 23 4.32 3.61 -24.03
C THR A 23 3.33 2.73 -23.25
N ASP A 24 3.00 1.54 -23.78
CA ASP A 24 2.17 0.55 -23.07
C ASP A 24 2.79 0.05 -21.75
N HIS A 25 4.09 0.29 -21.57
CA HIS A 25 4.85 -0.19 -20.42
C HIS A 25 5.38 0.91 -19.49
N PHE A 26 5.25 2.19 -19.86
CA PHE A 26 5.79 3.29 -19.07
C PHE A 26 5.06 4.60 -19.30
N ASP A 27 4.84 5.32 -18.22
CA ASP A 27 4.44 6.73 -18.28
C ASP A 27 4.97 7.51 -17.06
N ILE A 28 5.13 8.82 -17.26
CA ILE A 28 5.45 9.80 -16.23
C ILE A 28 4.63 11.06 -16.42
N ILE A 29 3.88 11.44 -15.41
CA ILE A 29 3.04 12.64 -15.38
C ILE A 29 3.25 13.40 -14.08
N THR A 30 2.83 14.67 -14.05
CA THR A 30 2.76 15.45 -12.81
C THR A 30 1.34 15.44 -12.26
N HIS A 31 1.19 15.67 -10.95
CA HIS A 31 -0.13 15.83 -10.36
C HIS A 31 -0.89 17.03 -10.96
N GLN A 32 -0.18 18.08 -11.34
CA GLN A 32 -0.75 19.28 -11.96
C GLN A 32 -1.37 18.98 -13.33
N GLU A 33 -0.79 18.05 -14.11
CA GLU A 33 -1.36 17.64 -15.40
C GLU A 33 -2.69 16.88 -15.23
N THR A 34 -2.88 16.22 -14.10
CA THR A 34 -4.13 15.48 -13.81
C THR A 34 -5.27 16.37 -13.34
N TYR A 35 -5.00 17.61 -12.93
CA TYR A 35 -6.01 18.54 -12.41
C TYR A 35 -6.45 19.53 -13.49
N PRO A 36 -7.75 19.87 -13.61
CA PRO A 36 -8.91 19.36 -12.88
C PRO A 36 -9.59 18.15 -13.56
N SER A 37 -8.99 17.59 -14.61
CA SER A 37 -9.58 16.62 -15.51
C SER A 37 -9.87 15.24 -14.90
N THR A 38 -9.24 14.90 -13.77
CA THR A 38 -9.48 13.62 -13.12
C THR A 38 -10.64 13.66 -12.12
N ARG A 39 -11.28 12.50 -11.90
CA ARG A 39 -12.32 12.35 -10.89
C ARG A 39 -11.81 12.74 -9.51
N LYS A 40 -12.66 13.43 -8.73
CA LYS A 40 -12.33 13.82 -7.36
C LYS A 40 -12.10 12.58 -6.46
N MET A 41 -12.83 11.49 -6.70
CA MET A 41 -12.72 10.24 -5.95
C MET A 41 -12.49 9.08 -6.91
N VAL A 42 -11.49 8.26 -6.60
CA VAL A 42 -11.20 7.01 -7.31
C VAL A 42 -11.37 5.85 -6.34
N PRO A 43 -12.28 4.90 -6.67
CA PRO A 43 -12.59 3.78 -5.78
C PRO A 43 -11.41 2.84 -5.63
N ALA A 44 -11.49 1.97 -4.63
CA ALA A 44 -10.48 0.95 -4.37
C ALA A 44 -10.27 0.04 -5.60
N HIS A 45 -9.02 -0.07 -6.03
CA HIS A 45 -8.60 -0.87 -7.18
C HIS A 45 -7.22 -1.48 -6.94
N ARG A 46 -6.90 -2.53 -7.72
CA ARG A 46 -5.54 -3.12 -7.83
C ARG A 46 -5.03 -2.90 -9.25
N ARG A 47 -3.70 -2.87 -9.39
CA ARG A 47 -3.02 -2.69 -10.68
C ARG A 47 -2.11 -3.87 -10.97
N ASP A 48 -1.92 -4.23 -12.24
CA ASP A 48 -0.93 -5.24 -12.67
C ASP A 48 0.43 -4.62 -13.04
N PHE A 49 0.66 -3.39 -12.62
CA PHE A 49 1.88 -2.63 -12.88
C PHE A 49 2.30 -1.85 -11.63
N PHE A 50 3.53 -1.37 -11.64
CA PHE A 50 4.11 -0.61 -10.55
C PHE A 50 3.79 0.87 -10.66
N SER A 51 3.73 1.55 -9.52
CA SER A 51 3.67 3.01 -9.47
C SER A 51 4.63 3.57 -8.43
N ILE A 52 5.22 4.70 -8.77
CA ILE A 52 6.00 5.54 -7.87
C ILE A 52 5.29 6.88 -7.82
N ILE A 53 4.86 7.28 -6.64
CA ILE A 53 4.09 8.50 -6.46
C ILE A 53 4.84 9.40 -5.48
N PHE A 54 5.28 10.55 -5.97
CA PHE A 54 5.85 11.59 -5.16
C PHE A 54 4.82 12.70 -4.97
N LEU A 55 4.48 12.97 -3.72
CA LEU A 55 3.64 14.08 -3.29
C LEU A 55 4.51 15.12 -2.62
N GLU A 56 4.68 16.26 -3.27
CA GLU A 56 5.33 17.42 -2.68
C GLU A 56 4.40 18.16 -1.74
N ASN A 57 3.11 18.26 -2.13
CA ASN A 57 2.05 18.82 -1.31
C ASN A 57 0.71 18.19 -1.67
N GLN A 58 -0.11 17.90 -0.65
CA GLN A 58 -1.49 17.45 -0.81
C GLN A 58 -2.34 18.12 0.28
N GLN A 59 -3.16 19.10 -0.11
CA GLN A 59 -4.14 19.71 0.77
C GLN A 59 -5.52 19.13 0.53
N GLU A 60 -6.28 18.90 1.62
CA GLU A 60 -7.67 18.41 1.60
C GLU A 60 -7.89 17.08 0.86
N GLY A 61 -6.83 16.30 0.66
CA GLY A 61 -6.89 15.01 0.01
C GLY A 61 -6.68 13.85 0.99
N GLU A 62 -7.22 12.69 0.65
CA GLU A 62 -6.99 11.43 1.36
C GLU A 62 -6.60 10.36 0.36
N MET A 63 -5.57 9.58 0.70
CA MET A 63 -5.27 8.35 -0.01
C MET A 63 -5.34 7.17 0.96
N GLN A 64 -5.76 6.04 0.46
CA GLN A 64 -5.75 4.79 1.20
C GLN A 64 -4.89 3.77 0.45
N ILE A 65 -3.88 3.26 1.13
CA ILE A 65 -2.99 2.21 0.64
C ILE A 65 -3.28 0.98 1.49
N ASN A 66 -3.82 -0.07 0.88
CA ASN A 66 -4.35 -1.23 1.60
C ASN A 66 -5.40 -0.80 2.64
N GLN A 67 -4.98 -0.60 3.87
CA GLN A 67 -5.85 -0.25 4.99
C GLN A 67 -5.44 1.03 5.68
N ASP A 68 -4.25 1.52 5.37
CA ASP A 68 -3.71 2.71 5.98
C ASP A 68 -4.21 3.94 5.22
N LYS A 69 -4.83 4.84 5.96
CA LYS A 69 -5.32 6.12 5.45
C LYS A 69 -4.30 7.20 5.72
N HIS A 70 -4.03 7.97 4.70
CA HIS A 70 -3.08 9.07 4.71
C HIS A 70 -3.76 10.34 4.19
N ALA A 71 -3.93 11.34 5.04
CA ALA A 71 -4.50 12.63 4.67
C ALA A 71 -3.45 13.74 4.79
N ASN A 72 -3.59 14.77 3.98
CA ASN A 72 -2.75 15.98 4.03
C ASN A 72 -1.25 15.67 4.05
N GLN A 73 -0.80 14.84 3.11
CA GLN A 73 0.59 14.41 3.03
C GLN A 73 1.46 15.48 2.35
N GLU A 74 2.69 15.61 2.84
CA GLU A 74 3.69 16.53 2.32
C GLU A 74 5.04 15.84 2.28
N ASP A 75 5.78 16.08 1.19
CA ASP A 75 7.14 15.57 0.98
C ASP A 75 7.27 14.06 1.21
N ILE A 76 6.35 13.30 0.61
CA ILE A 76 6.38 11.84 0.66
C ILE A 76 6.62 11.24 -0.72
N ILE A 77 7.29 10.08 -0.70
CA ILE A 77 7.35 9.19 -1.85
C ILE A 77 6.79 7.83 -1.43
N PHE A 78 5.94 7.24 -2.26
CA PHE A 78 5.43 5.90 -1.99
C PHE A 78 5.40 5.04 -3.25
N PHE A 79 5.51 3.74 -3.01
CA PHE A 79 5.72 2.71 -4.02
C PHE A 79 4.59 1.71 -3.98
N GLN A 80 3.98 1.43 -5.12
CA GLN A 80 2.90 0.45 -5.23
C GLN A 80 3.27 -0.65 -6.21
N GLY A 81 3.23 -1.88 -5.73
CA GLY A 81 3.27 -3.07 -6.58
C GLY A 81 1.85 -3.65 -6.80
N PRO A 82 1.74 -4.72 -7.61
CA PRO A 82 0.46 -5.33 -7.99
C PRO A 82 -0.42 -5.83 -6.83
N GLN A 83 0.17 -6.10 -5.66
CA GLN A 83 -0.55 -6.59 -4.48
C GLN A 83 -1.27 -5.49 -3.67
N HIS A 84 -0.95 -4.21 -3.92
CA HIS A 84 -1.56 -3.11 -3.19
C HIS A 84 -2.97 -2.81 -3.67
N VAL A 85 -3.85 -2.54 -2.72
CA VAL A 85 -5.17 -1.93 -2.98
C VAL A 85 -5.03 -0.43 -2.73
N PHE A 86 -5.46 0.36 -3.68
CA PHE A 86 -5.34 1.80 -3.61
C PHE A 86 -6.67 2.49 -3.93
N SER A 87 -6.99 3.51 -3.16
CA SER A 87 -8.06 4.47 -3.47
C SER A 87 -7.62 5.86 -3.05
N PHE A 88 -8.20 6.87 -3.66
CA PHE A 88 -7.91 8.24 -3.24
C PHE A 88 -9.09 9.18 -3.44
N VAL A 89 -9.13 10.18 -2.58
CA VAL A 89 -9.92 11.40 -2.73
C VAL A 89 -8.93 12.52 -2.97
N ARG A 90 -8.99 13.14 -4.15
CA ARG A 90 -8.08 14.20 -4.53
C ARG A 90 -8.41 15.48 -3.77
N GLY A 91 -7.37 16.14 -3.27
CA GLY A 91 -7.46 17.48 -2.73
C GLY A 91 -7.57 18.55 -3.82
N GLU A 92 -7.77 19.79 -3.41
CA GLU A 92 -7.85 20.93 -4.33
C GLU A 92 -6.50 21.32 -4.92
N SER A 93 -5.42 21.02 -4.20
CA SER A 93 -4.06 21.31 -4.64
C SER A 93 -3.17 20.08 -4.39
N MET A 94 -2.62 19.55 -5.46
CA MET A 94 -1.63 18.46 -5.41
C MET A 94 -0.46 18.77 -6.34
N THR A 95 0.76 18.67 -5.80
CA THR A 95 1.99 18.84 -6.60
C THR A 95 2.88 17.62 -6.44
N GLY A 96 3.68 17.34 -7.45
CA GLY A 96 4.61 16.21 -7.48
C GLY A 96 4.52 15.40 -8.77
N PHE A 97 4.96 14.14 -8.72
CA PHE A 97 5.13 13.28 -9.89
C PHE A 97 4.51 11.91 -9.67
N LEU A 98 4.05 11.31 -10.78
CA LEU A 98 3.60 9.92 -10.85
C LEU A 98 4.39 9.22 -11.96
N ILE A 99 4.98 8.07 -11.63
CA ILE A 99 5.53 7.14 -12.61
C ILE A 99 4.72 5.86 -12.56
N PHE A 100 4.35 5.35 -13.71
CA PHE A 100 3.75 4.03 -13.90
C PHE A 100 4.64 3.21 -14.80
N PHE A 101 4.91 1.96 -14.43
CA PHE A 101 5.70 1.07 -15.29
C PHE A 101 5.36 -0.40 -15.09
N LYS A 102 5.45 -1.18 -16.16
CA LYS A 102 5.39 -2.65 -16.11
C LYS A 102 6.79 -3.23 -15.89
N PRO A 103 6.92 -4.44 -15.31
CA PRO A 103 8.22 -5.06 -15.07
C PRO A 103 9.07 -5.15 -16.36
N GLU A 104 8.43 -5.43 -17.49
CA GLU A 104 9.05 -5.57 -18.79
C GLU A 104 9.79 -4.32 -19.26
N PHE A 105 9.39 -3.15 -18.77
CA PHE A 105 10.05 -1.88 -19.10
C PHE A 105 11.50 -1.85 -18.62
N LEU A 106 11.82 -2.48 -17.50
CA LEU A 106 13.17 -2.51 -16.94
C LEU A 106 14.03 -3.66 -17.48
N LEU A 107 13.49 -4.54 -18.32
CA LEU A 107 14.31 -5.58 -18.96
C LEU A 107 15.31 -4.99 -19.97
N PRO A 108 16.52 -5.54 -20.07
CA PRO A 108 17.09 -6.64 -19.28
C PRO A 108 17.79 -6.20 -17.99
N LEU A 109 17.69 -4.94 -17.57
CA LEU A 109 18.43 -4.39 -16.43
C LEU A 109 18.00 -5.01 -15.10
N LYS A 110 16.72 -5.38 -14.96
CA LYS A 110 16.14 -6.06 -13.79
C LYS A 110 15.14 -7.11 -14.23
N ASN A 111 15.31 -8.34 -13.71
CA ASN A 111 14.44 -9.46 -14.03
C ASN A 111 13.29 -9.64 -13.03
N ASP A 112 13.50 -9.24 -11.75
CA ASP A 112 12.49 -9.35 -10.71
C ASP A 112 12.49 -8.09 -9.83
N VAL A 113 11.65 -7.13 -10.21
CA VAL A 113 11.51 -5.83 -9.53
C VAL A 113 11.09 -5.99 -8.08
N VAL A 114 10.21 -6.96 -7.77
CA VAL A 114 9.70 -7.17 -6.40
C VAL A 114 10.76 -7.80 -5.49
N SER A 115 11.59 -8.68 -6.04
CA SER A 115 12.69 -9.29 -5.31
C SER A 115 13.79 -8.28 -5.02
N ASP A 116 14.13 -7.46 -6.00
CA ASP A 116 15.20 -6.47 -5.89
C ASP A 116 14.79 -5.26 -5.02
N PHE A 117 13.52 -4.87 -5.08
CA PHE A 117 12.99 -3.68 -4.41
C PHE A 117 11.81 -4.04 -3.50
N SER A 118 12.12 -4.43 -2.26
CA SER A 118 11.13 -4.96 -1.31
C SER A 118 10.02 -3.96 -0.93
N PHE A 119 10.22 -2.67 -1.09
CA PHE A 119 9.19 -1.65 -0.86
C PHE A 119 8.00 -1.73 -1.84
N PHE A 120 8.07 -2.54 -2.88
CA PHE A 120 6.90 -2.87 -3.70
C PHE A 120 6.05 -4.02 -3.14
N ARG A 121 6.49 -4.69 -2.08
CA ARG A 121 5.69 -5.73 -1.39
C ARG A 121 4.68 -5.07 -0.47
N SER A 122 3.46 -5.59 -0.47
CA SER A 122 2.40 -5.09 0.42
C SER A 122 2.67 -5.32 1.92
N SER A 123 3.63 -6.17 2.23
CA SER A 123 4.08 -6.49 3.58
C SER A 123 5.15 -5.54 4.13
N GLU A 124 5.75 -4.72 3.30
CA GLU A 124 6.85 -3.83 3.67
C GLU A 124 6.38 -2.37 3.76
N ASN A 125 7.18 -1.54 4.41
CA ASN A 125 6.94 -0.10 4.37
C ASN A 125 7.20 0.41 2.95
N ASN A 126 6.20 1.02 2.37
CA ASN A 126 6.19 1.53 1.01
C ASN A 126 6.02 3.05 0.91
N LEU A 127 5.87 3.73 2.05
CA LEU A 127 5.74 5.18 2.14
C LEU A 127 6.89 5.75 2.96
N PHE A 128 7.58 6.76 2.43
CA PHE A 128 8.72 7.40 3.05
C PHE A 128 8.55 8.92 3.05
N HIS A 129 8.74 9.54 4.22
CA HIS A 129 8.87 10.99 4.34
C HIS A 129 10.28 11.42 3.93
N LEU A 130 10.37 12.44 3.11
CA LEU A 130 11.63 12.95 2.59
C LEU A 130 12.07 14.19 3.36
N ASN A 131 13.32 14.22 3.80
CA ASN A 131 13.94 15.46 4.25
C ASN A 131 14.28 16.34 3.03
N SER A 132 14.68 17.59 3.26
CA SER A 132 14.97 18.56 2.20
C SER A 132 16.05 18.12 1.22
N THR A 133 17.05 17.35 1.66
CA THR A 133 18.12 16.82 0.81
C THR A 133 17.59 15.68 -0.07
N ASP A 134 16.98 14.66 0.54
CA ASP A 134 16.40 13.52 -0.17
C ASP A 134 15.33 14.01 -1.17
N LYS A 135 14.45 14.96 -0.76
CA LYS A 135 13.45 15.59 -1.64
C LYS A 135 14.11 16.20 -2.90
N LYS A 136 15.12 17.04 -2.72
CA LYS A 136 15.80 17.70 -3.84
C LYS A 136 16.37 16.69 -4.85
N GLU A 137 16.96 15.62 -4.36
CA GLU A 137 17.56 14.59 -5.20
C GLU A 137 16.51 13.77 -5.95
N PHE A 138 15.40 13.38 -5.29
CA PHE A 138 14.28 12.69 -5.97
C PHE A 138 13.62 13.59 -7.02
N VAL A 139 13.34 14.85 -6.69
CA VAL A 139 12.76 15.83 -7.64
C VAL A 139 13.62 15.98 -8.88
N ASN A 140 14.96 16.03 -8.73
CA ASN A 140 15.86 16.11 -9.87
C ASN A 140 15.75 14.85 -10.76
N LEU A 141 15.70 13.65 -10.17
CA LEU A 141 15.53 12.41 -10.92
C LEU A 141 14.19 12.40 -11.67
N PHE A 142 13.08 12.76 -11.02
CA PHE A 142 11.78 12.87 -11.69
C PHE A 142 11.80 13.85 -12.86
N LYS A 143 12.40 15.02 -12.69
CA LYS A 143 12.53 16.03 -13.77
C LYS A 143 13.36 15.50 -14.94
N MET A 144 14.48 14.81 -14.66
CA MET A 144 15.32 14.20 -15.70
C MET A 144 14.54 13.09 -16.45
N ILE A 145 13.86 12.20 -15.73
CA ILE A 145 13.04 11.16 -16.36
C ILE A 145 11.96 11.79 -17.26
N LYS A 146 11.31 12.87 -16.79
CA LYS A 146 10.26 13.53 -17.57
C LYS A 146 10.82 14.25 -18.81
N SER A 147 11.97 14.92 -18.70
CA SER A 147 12.60 15.59 -19.85
C SER A 147 13.11 14.61 -20.91
N GLU A 148 13.56 13.42 -20.48
CA GLU A 148 14.07 12.37 -21.36
C GLU A 148 13.00 11.35 -21.78
N SER A 149 11.74 11.62 -21.51
CA SER A 149 10.64 10.66 -21.64
C SER A 149 10.51 9.97 -23.02
N ARG A 150 11.04 10.56 -24.07
CA ARG A 150 11.11 9.99 -25.43
C ARG A 150 12.28 9.03 -25.65
N ASN A 151 13.29 9.07 -24.79
CA ASN A 151 14.49 8.24 -24.90
C ASN A 151 14.42 7.09 -23.88
N GLN A 152 13.82 5.97 -24.30
CA GLN A 152 13.52 4.84 -23.40
C GLN A 152 14.76 4.30 -22.67
N GLU A 153 15.92 4.23 -23.32
CA GLU A 153 17.13 3.68 -22.68
C GLU A 153 17.66 4.62 -21.59
N VAL A 154 17.60 5.94 -21.80
CA VAL A 154 17.95 6.92 -20.76
C VAL A 154 16.92 6.86 -19.62
N VAL A 155 15.64 6.78 -19.93
CA VAL A 155 14.57 6.66 -18.92
C VAL A 155 14.73 5.40 -18.08
N LYS A 156 15.04 4.24 -18.66
CA LYS A 156 15.30 3.00 -17.92
C LYS A 156 16.46 3.17 -16.92
N ALA A 157 17.57 3.76 -17.37
CA ALA A 157 18.72 4.01 -16.51
C ALA A 157 18.40 4.97 -15.35
N LEU A 158 17.67 6.05 -15.63
CA LEU A 158 17.25 7.02 -14.62
C LEU A 158 16.21 6.44 -13.64
N LEU A 159 15.27 5.65 -14.14
CA LEU A 159 14.29 4.96 -13.30
C LEU A 159 15.00 3.95 -12.37
N LEU A 160 15.97 3.20 -12.89
CA LEU A 160 16.78 2.31 -12.07
C LEU A 160 17.56 3.10 -11.00
N ALA A 161 18.16 4.23 -11.33
CA ALA A 161 18.85 5.11 -10.38
C ALA A 161 17.88 5.60 -9.27
N LEU A 162 16.63 5.94 -9.63
CA LEU A 162 15.60 6.34 -8.67
C LEU A 162 15.25 5.19 -7.73
N LEU A 163 15.08 3.97 -8.26
CA LEU A 163 14.77 2.78 -7.46
C LEU A 163 15.92 2.40 -6.51
N GLU A 164 17.16 2.43 -6.98
CA GLU A 164 18.34 2.18 -6.14
C GLU A 164 18.47 3.24 -5.03
N LYS A 165 18.19 4.51 -5.35
CA LYS A 165 18.14 5.58 -4.34
C LYS A 165 17.04 5.34 -3.31
N ALA A 166 15.87 4.87 -3.72
CA ALA A 166 14.79 4.50 -2.81
C ALA A 166 15.19 3.31 -1.91
N ALA A 167 15.95 2.35 -2.42
CA ALA A 167 16.49 1.25 -1.63
C ALA A 167 17.47 1.73 -0.55
N LEU A 168 18.30 2.73 -0.86
CA LEU A 168 19.15 3.39 0.14
C LEU A 168 18.33 4.14 1.19
N LEU A 169 17.28 4.84 0.79
CA LEU A 169 16.35 5.51 1.68
C LEU A 169 15.67 4.49 2.63
N GLN A 170 15.19 3.37 2.10
CA GLN A 170 14.60 2.29 2.90
C GLN A 170 15.59 1.75 3.95
N LYS A 171 16.84 1.48 3.56
CA LYS A 171 17.90 1.04 4.48
C LYS A 171 18.16 2.06 5.58
N LYS A 172 18.20 3.35 5.23
CA LYS A 172 18.35 4.45 6.20
C LYS A 172 17.20 4.47 7.20
N HIS A 173 15.95 4.34 6.75
CA HIS A 173 14.78 4.26 7.61
C HIS A 173 14.83 3.03 8.53
N GLN A 174 15.18 1.85 8.01
CA GLN A 174 15.35 0.64 8.82
C GLN A 174 16.44 0.79 9.88
N THR A 175 17.51 1.53 9.60
CA THR A 175 18.57 1.81 10.56
C THR A 175 18.08 2.76 11.65
N ILE A 176 17.32 3.79 11.28
CA ILE A 176 16.69 4.71 12.24
C ILE A 176 15.66 3.96 13.11
N GLU A 177 14.82 3.10 12.50
CA GLU A 177 13.87 2.27 13.23
C GLU A 177 14.55 1.34 14.24
N LYS A 178 15.74 0.80 13.93
CA LYS A 178 16.54 0.02 14.89
C LYS A 178 17.08 0.87 16.03
N ALA A 179 17.23 2.17 15.87
CA ALA A 179 17.65 3.10 16.91
C ALA A 179 16.47 3.64 17.77
N ILE A 180 15.22 3.34 17.38
CA ILE A 180 14.04 3.66 18.18
C ILE A 180 13.99 2.76 19.43
N PRO A 181 13.52 3.25 20.59
CA PRO A 181 13.36 2.43 21.79
C PRO A 181 12.67 1.09 21.48
N GLY A 182 13.22 -0.01 21.98
CA GLY A 182 12.81 -1.38 21.62
C GLY A 182 11.31 -1.67 21.75
N GLU A 183 10.58 -0.87 22.53
CA GLU A 183 9.13 -0.98 22.69
C GLU A 183 8.35 -0.52 21.46
N ILE A 184 8.74 0.59 20.83
CA ILE A 184 8.12 1.10 19.59
C ILE A 184 8.47 0.16 18.42
N GLN A 185 9.72 -0.30 18.38
CA GLN A 185 10.17 -1.29 17.39
C GLN A 185 9.37 -2.60 17.51
N LEU A 186 9.10 -3.05 18.74
CA LEU A 186 8.28 -4.23 18.99
C LEU A 186 6.88 -4.07 18.39
N VAL A 187 6.22 -2.93 18.59
CA VAL A 187 4.89 -2.66 18.04
C VAL A 187 4.91 -2.68 16.50
N ASN A 188 5.90 -2.05 15.90
CA ASN A 188 6.04 -2.01 14.43
C ASN A 188 6.29 -3.41 13.85
N ASN A 189 7.20 -4.18 14.44
CA ASN A 189 7.48 -5.56 14.04
C ASN A 189 6.25 -6.45 14.20
N PHE A 190 5.52 -6.33 15.30
CA PHE A 190 4.28 -7.06 15.52
C PHE A 190 3.22 -6.72 14.46
N LYS A 191 2.96 -5.44 14.20
CA LYS A 191 2.00 -5.01 13.16
C LYS A 191 2.37 -5.53 11.78
N ARG A 192 3.66 -5.50 11.43
CA ARG A 192 4.17 -6.05 10.17
C ARG A 192 3.91 -7.56 10.07
N LEU A 193 4.20 -8.32 11.11
CA LEU A 193 3.93 -9.76 11.15
C LEU A 193 2.43 -10.05 11.04
N VAL A 194 1.57 -9.27 11.72
CA VAL A 194 0.11 -9.41 11.61
C VAL A 194 -0.34 -9.18 10.17
N ASN A 195 0.12 -8.13 9.51
CA ASN A 195 -0.23 -7.85 8.12
C ASN A 195 0.16 -8.98 7.16
N ASN A 196 1.28 -9.66 7.44
CA ASN A 196 1.78 -10.74 6.58
C ASN A 196 1.08 -12.09 6.81
N HIS A 197 0.62 -12.35 8.02
CA HIS A 197 0.20 -13.71 8.44
C HIS A 197 -1.22 -13.81 9.00
N PHE A 198 -2.01 -12.73 9.04
CA PHE A 198 -3.32 -12.71 9.71
C PHE A 198 -4.36 -13.68 9.13
N ILE A 199 -4.20 -14.11 7.88
CA ILE A 199 -5.09 -15.09 7.25
C ILE A 199 -4.78 -16.50 7.81
N GLU A 200 -3.51 -16.88 7.74
CA GLU A 200 -3.05 -18.21 8.14
C GLU A 200 -3.00 -18.35 9.66
N GLU A 201 -2.55 -17.28 10.34
CA GLU A 201 -2.20 -17.31 11.75
C GLU A 201 -3.03 -16.32 12.57
N LYS A 202 -3.89 -16.86 13.45
CA LYS A 202 -4.80 -16.08 14.30
C LYS A 202 -4.44 -16.09 15.78
N SER A 203 -3.43 -16.88 16.16
CA SER A 203 -2.97 -17.02 17.55
C SER A 203 -1.91 -15.99 17.90
N VAL A 204 -1.94 -15.48 19.13
CA VAL A 204 -0.90 -14.57 19.62
C VAL A 204 0.44 -15.29 19.77
N GLU A 205 0.39 -16.59 20.05
CA GLU A 205 1.53 -17.47 20.24
C GLU A 205 2.46 -17.49 19.03
N PHE A 206 1.90 -17.60 17.81
CA PHE A 206 2.67 -17.55 16.57
C PHE A 206 3.50 -16.27 16.50
N TYR A 207 2.89 -15.12 16.68
CA TYR A 207 3.56 -13.81 16.61
C TYR A 207 4.60 -13.63 17.71
N ALA A 208 4.32 -14.15 18.89
CA ALA A 208 5.27 -14.11 20.01
C ALA A 208 6.53 -14.92 19.70
N ILE A 209 6.36 -16.13 19.15
CA ILE A 209 7.51 -16.99 18.73
C ILE A 209 8.34 -16.27 17.66
N GLN A 210 7.71 -15.67 16.64
CA GLN A 210 8.42 -14.94 15.58
C GLN A 210 9.21 -13.74 16.11
N LEU A 211 8.81 -13.19 17.27
CA LEU A 211 9.47 -12.07 17.93
C LEU A 211 10.41 -12.51 19.07
N ASN A 212 10.61 -13.83 19.27
CA ASN A 212 11.37 -14.41 20.36
C ASN A 212 10.86 -13.98 21.76
N LEU A 213 9.53 -13.93 21.93
CA LEU A 213 8.84 -13.50 23.15
C LEU A 213 7.83 -14.56 23.60
N THR A 214 7.36 -14.44 24.84
CA THR A 214 6.16 -15.18 25.29
C THR A 214 4.90 -14.43 24.87
N ALA A 215 3.81 -15.16 24.62
CA ALA A 215 2.52 -14.58 24.24
C ALA A 215 2.01 -13.56 25.28
N ASN A 216 2.19 -13.86 26.56
CA ASN A 216 1.78 -12.97 27.65
C ASN A 216 2.62 -11.66 27.65
N TYR A 217 3.92 -11.76 27.48
CA TYR A 217 4.78 -10.58 27.40
C TYR A 217 4.44 -9.72 26.19
N LEU A 218 4.32 -10.32 25.00
CA LEU A 218 3.90 -9.62 23.77
C LEU A 218 2.57 -8.89 23.98
N ASN A 219 1.56 -9.59 24.48
CA ASN A 219 0.23 -9.03 24.70
C ASN A 219 0.24 -7.82 25.63
N ASN A 220 0.98 -7.90 26.75
CA ASN A 220 1.12 -6.81 27.72
C ASN A 220 1.85 -5.61 27.13
N ARG A 221 2.94 -5.81 26.39
CA ARG A 221 3.70 -4.72 25.76
C ARG A 221 2.93 -4.02 24.66
N ILE A 222 2.28 -4.79 23.78
CA ILE A 222 1.43 -4.21 22.72
C ILE A 222 0.30 -3.40 23.35
N LYS A 223 -0.36 -3.92 24.40
CA LYS A 223 -1.44 -3.19 25.08
C LYS A 223 -0.95 -1.91 25.75
N ALA A 224 0.20 -1.95 26.40
CA ALA A 224 0.78 -0.77 27.05
C ALA A 224 1.08 0.37 26.06
N GLN A 225 1.54 0.04 24.84
CA GLN A 225 1.93 1.02 23.84
C GLN A 225 0.78 1.49 22.93
N THR A 226 -0.23 0.64 22.70
CA THR A 226 -1.29 0.92 21.71
C THR A 226 -2.68 1.05 22.32
N GLY A 227 -2.84 0.74 23.59
CA GLY A 227 -4.13 0.66 24.26
C GLY A 227 -4.94 -0.61 23.96
N LYS A 228 -4.51 -1.44 22.98
CA LYS A 228 -5.19 -2.66 22.54
C LYS A 228 -4.27 -3.87 22.68
N THR A 229 -4.85 -5.02 23.00
CA THR A 229 -4.12 -6.27 23.08
C THR A 229 -3.65 -6.75 21.70
N ALA A 230 -2.64 -7.61 21.65
CA ALA A 230 -2.18 -8.23 20.41
C ALA A 230 -3.32 -8.97 19.68
N LYS A 231 -4.19 -9.67 20.45
CA LYS A 231 -5.36 -10.38 19.90
C LYS A 231 -6.37 -9.43 19.27
N GLU A 232 -6.59 -8.25 19.85
CA GLU A 232 -7.48 -7.24 19.28
C GLU A 232 -6.92 -6.71 17.95
N HIS A 233 -5.63 -6.43 17.85
CA HIS A 233 -4.99 -6.04 16.59
C HIS A 233 -5.14 -7.10 15.49
N ILE A 234 -4.89 -8.37 15.80
CA ILE A 234 -5.09 -9.49 14.84
C ILE A 234 -6.56 -9.54 14.40
N SER A 235 -7.49 -9.46 15.36
CA SER A 235 -8.93 -9.50 15.07
C SER A 235 -9.39 -8.32 14.22
N GLU A 236 -8.90 -7.11 14.48
CA GLU A 236 -9.19 -5.92 13.69
C GLU A 236 -8.69 -6.06 12.26
N ARG A 237 -7.51 -6.65 12.07
CA ARG A 237 -6.95 -6.90 10.74
C ARG A 237 -7.81 -7.88 9.94
N ILE A 238 -8.22 -9.00 10.56
CA ILE A 238 -9.11 -9.98 9.94
C ILE A 238 -10.47 -9.34 9.60
N LEU A 239 -11.03 -8.58 10.55
CA LEU A 239 -12.31 -7.91 10.37
C LEU A 239 -12.30 -6.92 9.21
N LEU A 240 -11.22 -6.19 9.07
CA LEU A 240 -11.06 -5.21 8.00
C LEU A 240 -10.99 -5.90 6.63
N GLU A 241 -10.27 -7.01 6.51
CA GLU A 241 -10.25 -7.82 5.28
C GLU A 241 -11.63 -8.41 4.99
N ALA A 242 -12.32 -8.90 6.01
CA ALA A 242 -13.69 -9.38 5.89
C ALA A 242 -14.64 -8.29 5.33
N LYS A 243 -14.57 -7.07 5.87
CA LYS A 243 -15.34 -5.93 5.36
C LYS A 243 -15.00 -5.61 3.91
N ASN A 244 -13.72 -5.61 3.55
CA ASN A 244 -13.28 -5.38 2.18
C ASN A 244 -13.84 -6.44 1.23
N MET A 245 -13.76 -7.73 1.59
CA MET A 245 -14.33 -8.80 0.78
C MET A 245 -15.84 -8.68 0.65
N LEU A 246 -16.55 -8.35 1.74
CA LEU A 246 -18.00 -8.18 1.73
C LEU A 246 -18.44 -7.01 0.84
N LEU A 247 -17.70 -5.90 0.82
CA LEU A 247 -18.05 -4.70 0.07
C LEU A 247 -17.60 -4.74 -1.39
N TYR A 248 -16.47 -5.38 -1.68
CA TYR A 248 -15.78 -5.20 -2.96
C TYR A 248 -15.63 -6.51 -3.76
N THR A 249 -16.20 -7.62 -3.31
CA THR A 249 -16.20 -8.87 -4.07
C THR A 249 -17.60 -9.49 -4.12
N ASP A 250 -17.81 -10.37 -5.12
CA ASP A 250 -19.05 -11.16 -5.26
C ASP A 250 -18.95 -12.53 -4.57
N PHE A 251 -17.87 -12.80 -3.83
CA PHE A 251 -17.72 -14.04 -3.08
C PHE A 251 -18.90 -14.22 -2.11
N ASP A 252 -19.45 -15.40 -2.03
CA ASP A 252 -20.47 -15.68 -1.04
C ASP A 252 -19.87 -15.68 0.38
N ILE A 253 -20.74 -15.74 1.40
CA ILE A 253 -20.30 -15.67 2.80
C ILE A 253 -19.43 -16.87 3.18
N ALA A 254 -19.68 -18.03 2.59
CA ALA A 254 -18.89 -19.24 2.85
C ALA A 254 -17.51 -19.13 2.18
N GLU A 255 -17.45 -18.65 0.95
CA GLU A 255 -16.18 -18.38 0.26
C GLU A 255 -15.31 -17.38 1.03
N ILE A 256 -15.88 -16.28 1.53
CA ILE A 256 -15.16 -15.30 2.35
C ILE A 256 -14.62 -15.95 3.63
N SER A 257 -15.45 -16.78 4.27
CA SER A 257 -15.05 -17.52 5.48
C SER A 257 -13.80 -18.37 5.22
N PHE A 258 -13.82 -19.18 4.15
CA PHE A 258 -12.69 -20.05 3.81
C PHE A 258 -11.45 -19.27 3.36
N ARG A 259 -11.61 -18.18 2.61
CA ARG A 259 -10.50 -17.30 2.21
C ARG A 259 -9.83 -16.61 3.39
N LEU A 260 -10.57 -16.36 4.46
CA LEU A 260 -10.06 -15.84 5.72
C LEU A 260 -9.62 -16.96 6.69
N ASN A 261 -9.49 -18.19 6.18
CA ASN A 261 -9.05 -19.36 6.93
C ASN A 261 -9.88 -19.62 8.22
N PHE A 262 -11.21 -19.49 8.13
CA PHE A 262 -12.12 -20.02 9.15
C PHE A 262 -12.50 -21.45 8.77
N SER A 263 -12.53 -22.34 9.76
CA SER A 263 -12.90 -23.75 9.55
C SER A 263 -14.34 -23.91 9.06
N GLU A 264 -15.23 -23.01 9.47
CA GLU A 264 -16.65 -23.04 9.08
C GLU A 264 -17.23 -21.63 8.95
N PRO A 265 -18.19 -21.41 8.04
CA PRO A 265 -18.89 -20.13 7.87
C PRO A 265 -19.59 -19.64 9.14
N THR A 266 -20.03 -20.56 9.98
CA THR A 266 -20.67 -20.27 11.28
C THR A 266 -19.72 -19.54 12.23
N TYR A 267 -18.45 -19.94 12.29
CA TYR A 267 -17.44 -19.28 13.13
C TYR A 267 -17.10 -17.89 12.60
N PHE A 268 -17.00 -17.75 11.29
CA PHE A 268 -16.85 -16.43 10.66
C PHE A 268 -18.03 -15.52 10.99
N GLY A 269 -19.26 -16.01 10.85
CA GLY A 269 -20.48 -15.24 11.17
C GLY A 269 -20.51 -14.75 12.62
N LYS A 270 -20.17 -15.63 13.58
CA LYS A 270 -20.06 -15.28 15.01
C LYS A 270 -18.95 -14.26 15.27
N PHE A 271 -17.78 -14.46 14.68
CA PHE A 271 -16.65 -13.54 14.76
C PHE A 271 -17.03 -12.14 14.25
N PHE A 272 -17.58 -12.07 13.05
CA PHE A 272 -17.95 -10.81 12.43
C PHE A 272 -19.03 -10.07 13.23
N LYS A 273 -20.10 -10.77 13.64
CA LYS A 273 -21.18 -10.19 14.45
C LYS A 273 -20.67 -9.70 15.82
N LYS A 274 -19.75 -10.43 16.45
CA LYS A 274 -19.13 -10.01 17.72
C LYS A 274 -18.45 -8.65 17.61
N HIS A 275 -17.76 -8.39 16.47
CA HIS A 275 -16.97 -7.16 16.29
C HIS A 275 -17.75 -6.02 15.63
N THR A 276 -18.85 -6.28 14.91
CA THR A 276 -19.60 -5.27 14.16
C THR A 276 -21.03 -5.08 14.66
N GLN A 277 -21.51 -5.94 15.56
CA GLN A 277 -22.88 -6.03 16.06
C GLN A 277 -23.93 -6.47 15.02
N ILE A 278 -23.55 -6.63 13.74
CA ILE A 278 -24.42 -7.06 12.65
C ILE A 278 -23.84 -8.29 11.94
N THR A 279 -24.67 -9.05 11.23
CA THR A 279 -24.21 -10.22 10.48
C THR A 279 -23.45 -9.81 9.20
N PRO A 280 -22.55 -10.67 8.66
CA PRO A 280 -21.91 -10.42 7.36
C PRO A 280 -22.92 -10.14 6.24
N ARG A 281 -24.04 -10.86 6.23
CA ARG A 281 -25.13 -10.67 5.24
C ARG A 281 -25.78 -9.30 5.37
N ALA A 282 -26.12 -8.88 6.59
CA ALA A 282 -26.69 -7.54 6.84
C ALA A 282 -25.69 -6.44 6.48
N PHE A 283 -24.40 -6.63 6.80
CA PHE A 283 -23.34 -5.67 6.43
C PHE A 283 -23.25 -5.50 4.91
N ARG A 284 -23.31 -6.59 4.14
CA ARG A 284 -23.31 -6.55 2.67
C ARG A 284 -24.53 -5.85 2.09
N SER A 285 -25.72 -6.08 2.68
CA SER A 285 -26.99 -5.49 2.18
C SER A 285 -27.08 -3.99 2.40
N ASN A 286 -26.22 -3.41 3.25
CA ASN A 286 -26.10 -1.97 3.50
C ASN A 286 -25.08 -1.28 2.55
N ARG A 287 -24.73 -1.95 1.45
CA ARG A 287 -23.80 -1.49 0.40
C ARG A 287 -24.39 -0.37 -0.48
#